data_dadafc7154b45287e03010995d16ddc6
#
_entry.id   dadafc7154b45287e03010995d16ddc6
#
_cell.length_a   1.000
_cell.length_b   1.000
_cell.length_c   1.000
_cell.angle_alpha   90.00
_cell.angle_beta   90.00
_cell.angle_gamma   90.00
#
_symmetry.space_group_name_H-M   'P 1'
#
loop_
_entity.id
_entity.type
_entity.pdbx_description
1 polymer ?
#
loop_
_entity_poly.entity_id
_entity_poly.type
_entity_poly.pdbx_seq_one_letter_code
_entity_poly.pdbx_strand_id
1 'polypeptide(L)'
;PSSVMEYRWTEERAWDWHNENGWMVGTNFNPSTSINQLEFWQEDTYDPETINRELEWSAELGMNMHRVYLHNLLWDQDSIGFLKRVDNYLDISESKGIKTLLVLLDDVWHPIPKLGKQPEPIPFIHNSGWVQAPGSEILGDSSRHIELKNYIKGVITHFADDKRVVGWD
;
A
#
# COMPACT_ATOMS: atom_id res chain seq x y z
N PRO A 1 11.52 -32.50 0.24
CA PRO A 1 10.36 -31.99 -0.50
C PRO A 1 9.16 -31.62 0.40
N SER A 2 9.24 -31.81 1.74
CA SER A 2 8.11 -31.64 2.66
C SER A 2 7.96 -30.21 3.25
N SER A 3 8.96 -29.35 3.14
CA SER A 3 8.95 -28.04 3.82
C SER A 3 8.13 -26.93 3.15
N VAL A 4 7.79 -27.07 1.89
CA VAL A 4 7.00 -26.04 1.16
C VAL A 4 5.49 -26.18 1.41
N MET A 5 5.03 -27.35 1.81
CA MET A 5 3.61 -27.60 2.08
C MET A 5 3.15 -27.13 3.46
N GLU A 6 4.06 -26.93 4.39
CA GLU A 6 3.76 -26.55 5.79
C GLU A 6 3.25 -25.10 5.92
N TYR A 7 3.57 -24.22 4.96
CA TYR A 7 3.15 -22.80 4.97
C TYR A 7 1.98 -22.49 4.03
N ARG A 8 1.56 -23.44 3.23
CA ARG A 8 0.42 -23.24 2.35
C ARG A 8 -0.89 -23.43 3.11
N TRP A 9 -1.82 -22.51 2.93
CA TRP A 9 -3.17 -22.67 3.46
C TRP A 9 -3.82 -23.97 2.95
N THR A 10 -4.56 -24.64 3.83
CA THR A 10 -5.47 -25.71 3.43
C THR A 10 -6.63 -25.13 2.63
N GLU A 11 -7.30 -25.97 1.85
CA GLU A 11 -8.51 -25.57 1.11
C GLU A 11 -9.59 -25.04 2.07
N GLU A 12 -9.81 -25.72 3.19
CA GLU A 12 -10.75 -25.32 4.24
C GLU A 12 -10.42 -23.91 4.74
N ARG A 13 -9.19 -23.64 5.13
CA ARG A 13 -8.77 -22.31 5.60
C ARG A 13 -8.99 -21.23 4.54
N ALA A 14 -8.76 -21.54 3.27
CA ALA A 14 -8.95 -20.59 2.18
C ALA A 14 -10.44 -20.26 1.99
N TRP A 15 -11.31 -21.27 2.09
CA TRP A 15 -12.76 -21.08 2.05
C TRP A 15 -13.30 -20.34 3.26
N ASP A 16 -12.81 -20.62 4.47
CA ASP A 16 -13.20 -19.90 5.67
C ASP A 16 -12.86 -18.42 5.56
N TRP A 17 -11.64 -18.10 5.08
CA TRP A 17 -11.22 -16.73 4.82
C TRP A 17 -12.11 -16.04 3.77
N HIS A 18 -12.44 -16.74 2.67
CA HIS A 18 -13.33 -16.23 1.63
C HIS A 18 -14.74 -15.96 2.18
N ASN A 19 -15.27 -16.86 2.97
CA ASN A 19 -16.59 -16.73 3.56
C ASN A 19 -16.66 -15.59 4.60
N GLU A 20 -15.59 -15.38 5.36
CA GLU A 20 -15.47 -14.28 6.32
C GLU A 20 -15.40 -12.90 5.60
N ASN A 21 -14.68 -12.82 4.50
CA ASN A 21 -14.47 -11.55 3.81
C ASN A 21 -15.47 -11.28 2.67
N GLY A 22 -16.13 -12.30 2.15
CA GLY A 22 -17.08 -12.21 1.05
C GLY A 22 -16.41 -11.89 -0.30
N TRP A 23 -17.24 -11.48 -1.26
CA TRP A 23 -16.77 -11.04 -2.57
C TRP A 23 -16.18 -9.63 -2.49
N MET A 24 -14.90 -9.49 -2.84
CA MET A 24 -14.20 -8.21 -2.79
C MET A 24 -14.39 -7.43 -4.08
N VAL A 25 -14.81 -6.18 -3.94
CA VAL A 25 -15.01 -5.23 -5.04
C VAL A 25 -14.27 -3.94 -4.70
N GLY A 26 -13.40 -3.49 -5.59
CA GLY A 26 -12.65 -2.26 -5.34
C GLY A 26 -11.68 -1.88 -6.45
N THR A 27 -10.83 -0.91 -6.16
CA THR A 27 -9.88 -0.33 -7.10
C THR A 27 -8.53 -0.09 -6.44
N ASN A 28 -7.53 0.30 -7.23
CA ASN A 28 -6.39 1.02 -6.68
C ASN A 28 -6.89 2.34 -6.10
N PHE A 29 -6.37 2.72 -4.93
CA PHE A 29 -6.70 3.99 -4.28
C PHE A 29 -5.46 4.84 -4.08
N ASN A 30 -5.57 6.09 -4.47
CA ASN A 30 -4.65 7.18 -4.16
C ASN A 30 -5.50 8.44 -4.02
N PRO A 31 -5.42 9.21 -2.91
CA PRO A 31 -6.29 10.36 -2.73
C PRO A 31 -6.03 11.42 -3.82
N SER A 32 -7.08 12.14 -4.21
CA SER A 32 -7.02 13.12 -5.30
C SER A 32 -6.06 14.29 -5.03
N THR A 33 -5.66 14.48 -3.78
CA THR A 33 -4.67 15.48 -3.37
C THR A 33 -3.23 15.01 -3.51
N SER A 34 -2.99 13.76 -3.91
CA SER A 34 -1.66 13.16 -4.05
C SER A 34 -1.41 12.70 -5.48
N ILE A 35 -0.27 13.06 -6.05
CA ILE A 35 0.16 12.62 -7.38
C ILE A 35 0.52 11.14 -7.40
N ASN A 36 1.16 10.65 -6.33
CA ASN A 36 1.62 9.28 -6.19
C ASN A 36 1.74 8.86 -4.71
N GLN A 37 2.18 7.61 -4.48
CA GLN A 37 2.31 7.06 -3.14
C GLN A 37 3.32 7.81 -2.24
N LEU A 38 4.29 8.55 -2.77
CA LEU A 38 5.17 9.38 -1.95
C LEU A 38 4.41 10.56 -1.36
N GLU A 39 3.66 11.31 -2.15
CA GLU A 39 2.80 12.38 -1.66
C GLU A 39 1.68 11.87 -0.76
N PHE A 40 1.14 10.70 -1.04
CA PHE A 40 0.12 10.11 -0.20
C PHE A 40 0.58 9.98 1.26
N TRP A 41 1.84 9.57 1.50
CA TRP A 41 2.27 9.13 2.82
C TRP A 41 3.30 10.04 3.50
N GLN A 42 3.81 11.09 2.87
CA GLN A 42 4.67 12.07 3.55
C GLN A 42 3.88 12.87 4.59
N GLU A 43 4.53 13.25 5.69
CA GLU A 43 3.89 13.94 6.82
C GLU A 43 3.23 15.28 6.41
N ASP A 44 3.90 16.03 5.55
CA ASP A 44 3.47 17.36 5.09
C ASP A 44 2.36 17.33 4.04
N THR A 45 2.11 16.17 3.43
CA THR A 45 1.11 16.00 2.36
C THR A 45 0.00 15.00 2.69
N TYR A 46 0.11 14.28 3.82
CA TYR A 46 -0.92 13.34 4.26
C TYR A 46 -2.24 14.04 4.59
N ASP A 47 -3.30 13.71 3.87
CA ASP A 47 -4.60 14.39 3.94
C ASP A 47 -5.74 13.43 4.36
N PRO A 48 -5.94 13.22 5.68
CA PRO A 48 -6.97 12.31 6.18
C PRO A 48 -8.40 12.81 5.88
N GLU A 49 -8.62 14.10 5.67
CA GLU A 49 -9.94 14.63 5.35
C GLU A 49 -10.36 14.23 3.94
N THR A 50 -9.48 14.37 2.95
CA THR A 50 -9.73 13.91 1.58
C THR A 50 -9.85 12.39 1.54
N ILE A 51 -8.98 11.66 2.23
CA ILE A 51 -9.04 10.19 2.32
C ILE A 51 -10.42 9.76 2.85
N ASN A 52 -10.88 10.33 3.96
CA ASN A 52 -12.17 9.99 4.56
C ASN A 52 -13.34 10.25 3.59
N ARG A 53 -13.35 11.39 2.93
CA ARG A 53 -14.39 11.76 1.96
C ARG A 53 -14.42 10.80 0.76
N GLU A 54 -13.25 10.48 0.20
CA GLU A 54 -13.17 9.64 -1.01
C GLU A 54 -13.43 8.17 -0.72
N LEU A 55 -13.05 7.67 0.46
CA LEU A 55 -13.42 6.34 0.91
C LEU A 55 -14.92 6.23 1.21
N GLU A 56 -15.57 7.31 1.66
CA GLU A 56 -17.03 7.33 1.80
C GLU A 56 -17.72 7.19 0.43
N TRP A 57 -17.28 7.93 -0.59
CA TRP A 57 -17.78 7.75 -1.95
C TRP A 57 -17.56 6.34 -2.49
N SER A 58 -16.41 5.74 -2.19
CA SER A 58 -16.12 4.36 -2.56
C SER A 58 -17.10 3.38 -1.92
N ALA A 59 -17.39 3.56 -0.62
CA ALA A 59 -18.36 2.73 0.10
C ALA A 59 -19.78 2.90 -0.45
N GLU A 60 -20.21 4.12 -0.77
CA GLU A 60 -21.50 4.42 -1.41
C GLU A 60 -21.66 3.71 -2.77
N LEU A 61 -20.54 3.52 -3.50
CA LEU A 61 -20.50 2.76 -4.77
C LEU A 61 -20.47 1.24 -4.55
N GLY A 62 -20.46 0.78 -3.30
CA GLY A 62 -20.44 -0.65 -2.95
C GLY A 62 -19.03 -1.28 -2.96
N MET A 63 -17.97 -0.47 -2.95
CA MET A 63 -16.62 -0.98 -2.80
C MET A 63 -16.35 -1.37 -1.35
N ASN A 64 -15.68 -2.49 -1.16
CA ASN A 64 -15.34 -3.05 0.16
C ASN A 64 -13.86 -3.41 0.30
N MET A 65 -13.03 -3.10 -0.70
CA MET A 65 -11.59 -3.32 -0.70
C MET A 65 -10.88 -2.30 -1.59
N HIS A 66 -9.73 -1.79 -1.12
CA HIS A 66 -8.80 -1.02 -1.95
C HIS A 66 -7.40 -1.60 -1.95
N ARG A 67 -6.72 -1.50 -3.09
CA ARG A 67 -5.30 -1.82 -3.25
C ARG A 67 -4.50 -0.51 -3.15
N VAL A 68 -3.60 -0.43 -2.15
CA VAL A 68 -2.93 0.80 -1.76
C VAL A 68 -1.41 0.63 -1.76
N TYR A 69 -0.72 1.54 -2.41
CA TYR A 69 0.72 1.47 -2.63
C TYR A 69 1.51 2.14 -1.50
N LEU A 70 2.48 1.43 -0.99
CA LEU A 70 3.49 1.91 -0.05
C LEU A 70 4.81 2.21 -0.78
N HIS A 71 5.82 2.72 -0.05
CA HIS A 71 7.13 2.99 -0.64
C HIS A 71 8.24 2.91 0.42
N ASN A 72 9.36 2.24 0.09
CA ASN A 72 10.49 2.09 1.00
C ASN A 72 11.14 3.42 1.43
N LEU A 73 11.16 4.45 0.58
CA LEU A 73 11.72 5.75 0.93
C LEU A 73 10.97 6.43 2.11
N LEU A 74 9.68 6.15 2.26
CA LEU A 74 8.88 6.67 3.38
C LEU A 74 9.28 6.01 4.70
N TRP A 75 9.59 4.71 4.65
CA TRP A 75 10.14 3.98 5.78
C TRP A 75 11.52 4.51 6.17
N ASP A 76 12.39 4.75 5.20
CA ASP A 76 13.74 5.27 5.43
C ASP A 76 13.72 6.69 5.97
N GLN A 77 12.75 7.52 5.56
CA GLN A 77 12.58 8.90 6.02
C GLN A 77 12.09 8.97 7.48
N ASP A 78 11.01 8.26 7.79
CA ASP A 78 10.32 8.30 9.09
C ASP A 78 9.45 7.04 9.28
N SER A 79 10.05 5.93 9.63
CA SER A 79 9.33 4.65 9.77
C SER A 79 8.19 4.70 10.78
N ILE A 80 8.37 5.43 11.89
CA ILE A 80 7.37 5.53 12.96
C ILE A 80 6.16 6.36 12.50
N GLY A 81 6.40 7.52 11.94
CA GLY A 81 5.33 8.38 11.43
C GLY A 81 4.64 7.76 10.21
N PHE A 82 5.40 7.10 9.33
CA PHE A 82 4.84 6.37 8.20
C PHE A 82 3.87 5.28 8.66
N LEU A 83 4.25 4.41 9.60
CA LEU A 83 3.36 3.38 10.14
C LEU A 83 2.11 3.98 10.79
N LYS A 84 2.23 5.10 11.51
CA LYS A 84 1.07 5.80 12.09
C LYS A 84 0.10 6.32 11.04
N ARG A 85 0.61 6.85 9.92
CA ARG A 85 -0.23 7.32 8.81
C ARG A 85 -0.94 6.17 8.11
N VAL A 86 -0.25 5.04 7.91
CA VAL A 86 -0.88 3.82 7.39
C VAL A 86 -1.95 3.30 8.35
N ASP A 87 -1.67 3.28 9.65
CA ASP A 87 -2.63 2.86 10.67
C ASP A 87 -3.88 3.77 10.68
N ASN A 88 -3.69 5.09 10.62
CA ASN A 88 -4.80 6.04 10.53
C ASN A 88 -5.63 5.85 9.23
N TYR A 89 -4.98 5.58 8.10
CA TYR A 89 -5.68 5.23 6.86
C TYR A 89 -6.53 3.96 7.05
N LEU A 90 -5.97 2.93 7.67
CA LEU A 90 -6.69 1.67 7.93
C LEU A 90 -7.91 1.89 8.84
N ASP A 91 -7.80 2.76 9.85
CA ASP A 91 -8.93 3.14 10.70
C ASP A 91 -10.04 3.84 9.91
N ILE A 92 -9.68 4.80 9.05
CA ILE A 92 -10.65 5.50 8.19
C ILE A 92 -11.32 4.50 7.24
N SER A 93 -10.54 3.62 6.60
CA SER A 93 -11.01 2.61 5.67
C SER A 93 -11.98 1.62 6.34
N GLU A 94 -11.59 1.09 7.51
CA GLU A 94 -12.43 0.18 8.29
C GLU A 94 -13.74 0.84 8.72
N SER A 95 -13.73 2.12 9.12
CA SER A 95 -14.94 2.85 9.48
C SER A 95 -15.98 2.93 8.36
N LYS A 96 -15.56 2.72 7.11
CA LYS A 96 -16.41 2.66 5.91
C LYS A 96 -16.69 1.22 5.44
N GLY A 97 -16.23 0.22 6.18
CA GLY A 97 -16.35 -1.20 5.80
C GLY A 97 -15.45 -1.62 4.64
N ILE A 98 -14.38 -0.86 4.39
CA ILE A 98 -13.42 -1.11 3.30
C ILE A 98 -12.17 -1.73 3.90
N LYS A 99 -11.73 -2.87 3.38
CA LYS A 99 -10.48 -3.53 3.72
C LYS A 99 -9.36 -3.13 2.75
N THR A 100 -8.11 -3.41 3.11
CA THR A 100 -6.96 -2.94 2.34
C THR A 100 -6.04 -4.08 1.93
N LEU A 101 -5.67 -4.11 0.65
CA LEU A 101 -4.56 -4.87 0.10
C LEU A 101 -3.35 -3.91 0.01
N LEU A 102 -2.30 -4.15 0.78
CA LEU A 102 -1.11 -3.30 0.80
C LEU A 102 -0.07 -3.77 -0.21
N VAL A 103 0.33 -2.87 -1.11
CA VAL A 103 1.39 -3.09 -2.10
C VAL A 103 2.71 -2.59 -1.54
N LEU A 104 3.65 -3.50 -1.31
CA LEU A 104 4.95 -3.17 -0.74
C LEU A 104 5.92 -2.65 -1.78
N LEU A 105 5.93 -3.25 -2.96
CA LEU A 105 6.86 -2.93 -4.05
C LEU A 105 6.11 -2.90 -5.39
N ASP A 106 6.51 -1.98 -6.28
CA ASP A 106 5.99 -1.88 -7.65
C ASP A 106 7.08 -1.32 -8.56
N ASP A 107 7.59 -2.11 -9.50
CA ASP A 107 8.77 -1.78 -10.32
C ASP A 107 8.44 -1.22 -11.72
N VAL A 108 7.21 -0.80 -11.97
CA VAL A 108 6.75 -0.47 -13.34
C VAL A 108 6.98 0.99 -13.75
N TRP A 109 6.86 1.95 -12.83
CA TRP A 109 6.72 3.38 -13.13
C TRP A 109 8.07 4.12 -13.25
N HIS A 110 8.10 5.43 -12.99
CA HIS A 110 9.33 6.22 -13.10
C HIS A 110 10.43 5.66 -12.18
N PRO A 111 11.60 5.30 -12.74
CA PRO A 111 12.58 4.45 -12.04
C PRO A 111 13.41 5.16 -10.97
N ILE A 112 13.32 6.48 -10.86
CA ILE A 112 14.12 7.30 -9.94
C ILE A 112 13.19 8.06 -8.99
N PRO A 113 12.61 7.39 -7.97
CA PRO A 113 11.74 8.04 -6.99
C PRO A 113 12.56 9.00 -6.12
N LYS A 114 11.94 10.11 -5.72
CA LYS A 114 12.52 11.10 -4.81
C LYS A 114 11.47 11.59 -3.83
N LEU A 115 11.84 11.72 -2.56
CA LEU A 115 11.00 12.36 -1.55
C LEU A 115 10.78 13.85 -1.85
N GLY A 116 9.80 14.44 -1.17
CA GLY A 116 9.41 15.84 -1.32
C GLY A 116 8.30 16.01 -2.36
N LYS A 117 8.12 17.25 -2.82
CA LYS A 117 7.09 17.59 -3.80
C LYS A 117 7.30 16.81 -5.10
N GLN A 118 6.23 16.16 -5.53
CA GLN A 118 6.24 15.38 -6.77
C GLN A 118 6.01 16.28 -8.00
N PRO A 119 6.64 15.97 -9.15
CA PRO A 119 6.40 16.70 -10.38
C PRO A 119 4.98 16.47 -10.89
N GLU A 120 4.39 17.52 -11.47
CA GLU A 120 3.06 17.43 -12.07
C GLU A 120 3.00 16.34 -13.17
N PRO A 121 1.92 15.57 -13.23
CA PRO A 121 1.73 14.58 -14.29
C PRO A 121 1.72 15.23 -15.69
N ILE A 122 2.30 14.56 -16.66
CA ILE A 122 2.29 15.02 -18.05
C ILE A 122 0.89 14.80 -18.64
N PRO A 123 0.19 15.84 -19.11
CA PRO A 123 -1.14 15.71 -19.65
C PRO A 123 -1.24 14.65 -20.75
N PHE A 124 -2.29 13.84 -20.71
CA PHE A 124 -2.57 12.74 -21.65
C PHE A 124 -1.59 11.56 -21.66
N ILE A 125 -0.63 11.53 -20.74
CA ILE A 125 0.25 10.37 -20.54
C ILE A 125 -0.19 9.62 -19.29
N HIS A 126 -0.63 8.37 -19.49
CA HIS A 126 -1.12 7.51 -18.44
C HIS A 126 -0.08 7.32 -17.31
N ASN A 127 -0.49 7.58 -16.07
CA ASN A 127 0.30 7.41 -14.85
C ASN A 127 1.70 8.06 -14.87
N SER A 128 1.85 9.17 -15.62
CA SER A 128 3.14 9.86 -15.77
C SER A 128 3.68 10.49 -14.49
N GLY A 129 2.88 10.63 -13.44
CA GLY A 129 3.30 11.08 -12.10
C GLY A 129 3.65 9.94 -11.15
N TRP A 130 3.45 8.68 -11.54
CA TRP A 130 3.70 7.54 -10.66
C TRP A 130 5.18 7.17 -10.62
N VAL A 131 5.62 6.61 -9.49
CA VAL A 131 7.03 6.27 -9.24
C VAL A 131 7.17 4.81 -8.86
N GLN A 132 8.32 4.24 -9.22
CA GLN A 132 8.70 2.87 -8.93
C GLN A 132 9.08 2.72 -7.44
N ALA A 133 8.71 1.59 -6.84
CA ALA A 133 9.10 1.20 -5.48
C ALA A 133 9.65 -0.24 -5.46
N PRO A 134 10.93 -0.47 -5.14
CA PRO A 134 11.99 0.52 -4.96
C PRO A 134 12.43 1.10 -6.31
N GLY A 135 13.21 2.19 -6.28
CA GLY A 135 13.83 2.72 -7.49
C GLY A 135 14.88 1.78 -8.09
N SER A 136 15.21 2.01 -9.37
CA SER A 136 16.14 1.18 -10.14
C SER A 136 17.54 1.07 -9.53
N GLU A 137 18.00 2.08 -8.77
CA GLU A 137 19.29 2.04 -8.08
C GLU A 137 19.36 0.93 -7.04
N ILE A 138 18.29 0.75 -6.23
CA ILE A 138 18.25 -0.30 -5.23
C ILE A 138 18.04 -1.66 -5.89
N LEU A 139 17.19 -1.74 -6.91
CA LEU A 139 16.98 -3.00 -7.66
C LEU A 139 18.27 -3.50 -8.32
N GLY A 140 19.08 -2.59 -8.85
CA GLY A 140 20.34 -2.92 -9.52
C GLY A 140 21.51 -3.23 -8.59
N ASP A 141 21.39 -2.95 -7.29
CA ASP A 141 22.46 -3.13 -6.31
C ASP A 141 22.06 -4.12 -5.20
N SER A 142 22.48 -5.36 -5.35
CA SER A 142 22.18 -6.43 -4.39
C SER A 142 22.71 -6.16 -2.97
N SER A 143 23.73 -5.33 -2.80
CA SER A 143 24.22 -4.94 -1.46
C SER A 143 23.21 -4.10 -0.69
N ARG A 144 22.32 -3.42 -1.40
CA ARG A 144 21.25 -2.59 -0.83
C ARG A 144 19.94 -3.34 -0.57
N HIS A 145 19.79 -4.58 -1.00
CA HIS A 145 18.58 -5.37 -0.77
C HIS A 145 18.26 -5.58 0.72
N ILE A 146 19.22 -5.38 1.61
CA ILE A 146 18.99 -5.38 3.06
C ILE A 146 18.05 -4.24 3.50
N GLU A 147 18.10 -3.08 2.82
CA GLU A 147 17.22 -1.94 3.07
C GLU A 147 15.77 -2.35 2.82
N LEU A 148 15.50 -2.98 1.67
CA LEU A 148 14.17 -3.49 1.32
C LEU A 148 13.70 -4.56 2.30
N LYS A 149 14.58 -5.47 2.70
CA LYS A 149 14.25 -6.51 3.67
C LYS A 149 13.81 -5.92 5.01
N ASN A 150 14.48 -4.87 5.48
CA ASN A 150 14.15 -4.18 6.72
C ASN A 150 12.79 -3.49 6.62
N TYR A 151 12.53 -2.79 5.52
CA TYR A 151 11.25 -2.16 5.22
C TYR A 151 10.11 -3.18 5.17
N ILE A 152 10.22 -4.20 4.32
CA ILE A 152 9.20 -5.25 4.15
C ILE A 152 8.92 -5.94 5.48
N LYS A 153 9.98 -6.38 6.19
CA LYS A 153 9.83 -7.04 7.49
C LYS A 153 9.18 -6.12 8.51
N GLY A 154 9.57 -4.84 8.56
CA GLY A 154 9.01 -3.88 9.50
C GLY A 154 7.52 -3.65 9.29
N VAL A 155 7.10 -3.40 8.05
CA VAL A 155 5.70 -3.17 7.71
C VAL A 155 4.86 -4.43 7.93
N ILE A 156 5.29 -5.58 7.41
CA ILE A 156 4.55 -6.85 7.58
C ILE A 156 4.43 -7.22 9.05
N THR A 157 5.51 -7.11 9.83
CA THR A 157 5.47 -7.46 11.27
C THR A 157 4.50 -6.55 12.03
N HIS A 158 4.42 -5.27 11.66
CA HIS A 158 3.54 -4.32 12.33
C HIS A 158 2.06 -4.63 12.09
N PHE A 159 1.69 -5.05 10.89
CA PHE A 159 0.30 -5.31 10.48
C PHE A 159 -0.02 -6.79 10.25
N ALA A 160 0.81 -7.75 10.69
CA ALA A 160 0.67 -9.18 10.39
C ALA A 160 -0.66 -9.79 10.81
N ASP A 161 -1.18 -9.36 11.97
CA ASP A 161 -2.43 -9.85 12.55
C ASP A 161 -3.58 -8.84 12.42
N ASP A 162 -3.40 -7.81 11.62
CA ASP A 162 -4.37 -6.76 11.43
C ASP A 162 -5.47 -7.18 10.44
N LYS A 163 -6.68 -7.32 10.94
CA LYS A 163 -7.84 -7.77 10.14
C LYS A 163 -8.31 -6.74 9.09
N ARG A 164 -7.85 -5.48 9.19
CA ARG A 164 -8.10 -4.44 8.19
C ARG A 164 -7.29 -4.69 6.92
N VAL A 165 -6.17 -5.44 7.02
CA VAL A 165 -5.31 -5.81 5.90
C VAL A 165 -5.69 -7.21 5.42
N VAL A 166 -6.16 -7.33 4.17
CA VAL A 166 -6.61 -8.60 3.58
C VAL A 166 -5.53 -9.35 2.82
N GLY A 167 -4.41 -8.70 2.53
CA GLY A 167 -3.30 -9.32 1.84
C GLY A 167 -2.17 -8.35 1.54
N TRP A 168 -1.14 -8.89 0.94
CA TRP A 168 0.12 -8.22 0.59
C TRP A 168 0.45 -8.47 -0.87
N ASP A 169 0.97 -7.43 -1.54
CA ASP A 169 1.36 -7.48 -2.94
C ASP A 169 2.80 -6.95 -3.12
#